data_a952ca3a17d04eafa5b240a017bd32da
#
_entry.id   a952ca3a17d04eafa5b240a017bd32da
#
_cell.length_a   1.000
_cell.length_b   1.000
_cell.length_c   1.000
_cell.angle_alpha   90.00
_cell.angle_beta   90.00
_cell.angle_gamma   90.00
#
_symmetry.space_group_name_H-M   'P 1'
#
loop_
_entity.id
_entity.type
_entity.pdbx_description
1 polymer ?
#
loop_
_entity_poly.entity_id
_entity_poly.type
_entity_poly.pdbx_seq_one_letter_code
_entity_poly.pdbx_strand_id
1 'polypeptide(L)'
;YALAAALLSAAVYFAGLMCTHLAAFRVATNMRKAAVAHLVDLPLGYFNANLTGRLRKQIDDNAALTETLLAHTIPDAVGGIVTPILAVGLLFVFDWRMGLACLIPMVIGLVCLMSMMTGTGMKFFEKYQRAGERISAEATEYVRGIPVVKVFQQTVYSFKSFHAAILSYRDLASGYAMMCRMPYTLFTVVLNAMFLLLMPLGMVLVGGA
;
A
#
# COMPACT_ATOMS: atom_id res chain seq x y z
N TYR A 1 -34.48 6.91 8.92
CA TYR A 1 -33.59 5.94 9.60
C TYR A 1 -32.27 5.76 8.84
N ALA A 2 -32.27 5.56 7.51
CA ALA A 2 -31.04 5.34 6.72
C ALA A 2 -30.04 6.51 6.81
N LEU A 3 -30.53 7.76 6.71
CA LEU A 3 -29.68 8.95 6.84
C LEU A 3 -29.07 9.05 8.24
N ALA A 4 -29.86 8.78 9.30
CA ALA A 4 -29.35 8.80 10.66
C ALA A 4 -28.27 7.72 10.90
N ALA A 5 -28.49 6.52 10.38
CA ALA A 5 -27.50 5.44 10.43
C ALA A 5 -26.22 5.79 9.67
N ALA A 6 -26.31 6.41 8.50
CA ALA A 6 -25.16 6.86 7.72
C ALA A 6 -24.36 7.95 8.45
N LEU A 7 -25.03 8.93 9.06
CA LEU A 7 -24.37 9.97 9.82
C LEU A 7 -23.69 9.42 11.09
N LEU A 8 -24.34 8.50 11.79
CA LEU A 8 -23.76 7.83 12.94
C LEU A 8 -22.53 7.00 12.55
N SER A 9 -22.61 6.24 11.45
CA SER A 9 -21.48 5.46 10.90
C SER A 9 -20.30 6.37 10.55
N ALA A 10 -20.55 7.49 9.88
CA ALA A 10 -19.53 8.46 9.53
C ALA A 10 -18.86 9.07 10.79
N ALA A 11 -19.65 9.40 11.81
CA ALA A 11 -19.13 9.93 13.07
C ALA A 11 -18.26 8.91 13.82
N VAL A 12 -18.70 7.65 13.90
CA VAL A 12 -17.92 6.56 14.52
C VAL A 12 -16.62 6.31 13.75
N TYR A 13 -16.70 6.26 12.43
CA TYR A 13 -15.53 6.08 11.57
C TYR A 13 -14.52 7.22 11.72
N PHE A 14 -15.00 8.47 11.74
CA PHE A 14 -14.14 9.64 11.97
C PHE A 14 -13.47 9.59 13.34
N ALA A 15 -14.22 9.26 14.40
CA ALA A 15 -13.68 9.13 15.75
C ALA A 15 -12.59 8.01 15.80
N GLY A 16 -12.84 6.88 15.16
CA GLY A 16 -11.86 5.80 15.04
C GLY A 16 -10.57 6.24 14.35
N LEU A 17 -10.67 6.93 13.20
CA LEU A 17 -9.51 7.47 12.50
C LEU A 17 -8.74 8.49 13.34
N MET A 18 -9.45 9.39 14.04
CA MET A 18 -8.79 10.34 14.94
C MET A 18 -8.02 9.65 16.05
N CYS A 19 -8.56 8.59 16.63
CA CYS A 19 -7.88 7.79 17.65
C CYS A 19 -6.61 7.12 17.11
N THR A 20 -6.67 6.51 15.93
CA THR A 20 -5.50 5.86 15.31
C THR A 20 -4.40 6.86 14.96
N HIS A 21 -4.76 8.03 14.40
CA HIS A 21 -3.78 9.09 14.09
C HIS A 21 -3.14 9.66 15.35
N LEU A 22 -3.93 9.97 16.39
CA LEU A 22 -3.38 10.47 17.66
C LEU A 22 -2.45 9.44 18.33
N ALA A 23 -2.81 8.17 18.28
CA ALA A 23 -1.96 7.09 18.80
C ALA A 23 -0.66 6.99 17.98
N ALA A 24 -0.74 7.02 16.65
CA ALA A 24 0.40 6.97 15.75
C ALA A 24 1.39 8.13 15.99
N PHE A 25 0.90 9.36 16.09
CA PHE A 25 1.73 10.53 16.39
C PHE A 25 2.42 10.43 17.75
N ARG A 26 1.71 9.94 18.77
CA ARG A 26 2.30 9.72 20.09
C ARG A 26 3.40 8.68 20.07
N VAL A 27 3.17 7.55 19.40
CA VAL A 27 4.16 6.48 19.25
C VAL A 27 5.37 6.99 18.50
N ALA A 28 5.20 7.62 17.32
CA ALA A 28 6.30 8.17 16.53
C ALA A 28 7.13 9.21 17.31
N THR A 29 6.45 10.08 18.07
CA THR A 29 7.11 11.06 18.93
C THR A 29 7.91 10.41 20.05
N ASN A 30 7.33 9.41 20.70
CA ASN A 30 8.01 8.68 21.77
C ASN A 30 9.19 7.87 21.27
N MET A 31 9.09 7.27 20.07
CA MET A 31 10.23 6.60 19.42
C MET A 31 11.39 7.58 19.15
N ARG A 32 11.09 8.77 18.62
CA ARG A 32 12.13 9.81 18.41
C ARG A 32 12.78 10.21 19.73
N LYS A 33 11.97 10.44 20.78
CA LYS A 33 12.49 10.80 22.13
C LYS A 33 13.36 9.69 22.72
N ALA A 34 12.92 8.45 22.65
CA ALA A 34 13.67 7.30 23.17
C ALA A 34 14.98 7.11 22.40
N ALA A 35 14.95 7.23 21.06
CA ALA A 35 16.15 7.14 20.25
C ALA A 35 17.16 8.25 20.57
N VAL A 36 16.70 9.49 20.71
CA VAL A 36 17.58 10.62 21.08
C VAL A 36 18.14 10.43 22.48
N ALA A 37 17.33 10.01 23.46
CA ALA A 37 17.80 9.73 24.82
C ALA A 37 18.91 8.65 24.80
N HIS A 38 18.69 7.57 24.06
CA HIS A 38 19.71 6.53 23.92
C HIS A 38 21.01 7.06 23.26
N LEU A 39 20.89 7.94 22.26
CA LEU A 39 22.05 8.53 21.61
C LEU A 39 22.88 9.41 22.58
N VAL A 40 22.24 10.10 23.52
CA VAL A 40 22.93 10.93 24.51
C VAL A 40 23.80 10.08 25.45
N ASP A 41 23.40 8.85 25.73
CA ASP A 41 24.15 7.94 26.60
C ASP A 41 25.34 7.26 25.90
N LEU A 42 25.49 7.44 24.57
CA LEU A 42 26.59 6.84 23.82
C LEU A 42 27.91 7.62 23.97
N PRO A 43 29.05 6.92 23.99
CA PRO A 43 30.35 7.58 24.08
C PRO A 43 30.62 8.46 22.85
N LEU A 44 31.31 9.60 23.07
CA LEU A 44 31.61 10.59 22.01
C LEU A 44 32.32 9.99 20.79
N GLY A 45 33.12 8.93 20.97
CA GLY A 45 33.80 8.23 19.88
C GLY A 45 32.84 7.54 18.88
N TYR A 46 31.58 7.36 19.24
CA TYR A 46 30.56 6.84 18.35
C TYR A 46 30.12 7.86 17.27
N PHE A 47 30.27 9.13 17.59
CA PHE A 47 29.83 10.21 16.71
C PHE A 47 30.96 10.71 15.83
N ASN A 48 30.81 10.64 14.54
CA ASN A 48 31.57 11.39 13.56
C ASN A 48 30.61 12.18 12.64
N ALA A 49 31.15 13.19 11.95
CA ALA A 49 30.32 14.14 11.18
C ALA A 49 29.41 13.47 10.14
N ASN A 50 29.82 12.34 9.57
CA ASN A 50 29.05 11.62 8.55
C ASN A 50 27.98 10.73 9.17
N LEU A 51 28.17 10.26 10.40
CA LEU A 51 27.29 9.35 11.10
C LEU A 51 26.05 10.09 11.64
N THR A 52 26.21 11.31 12.13
CA THR A 52 25.13 12.10 12.76
C THR A 52 23.95 12.34 11.82
N GLY A 53 24.20 12.77 10.61
CA GLY A 53 23.14 12.99 9.61
C GLY A 53 22.43 11.69 9.20
N ARG A 54 23.17 10.59 9.12
CA ARG A 54 22.63 9.27 8.81
C ARG A 54 21.74 8.75 9.94
N LEU A 55 22.18 8.88 11.19
CA LEU A 55 21.41 8.48 12.37
C LEU A 55 20.11 9.26 12.49
N ARG A 56 20.16 10.57 12.34
CA ARG A 56 18.97 11.43 12.32
C ARG A 56 17.97 10.94 11.27
N LYS A 57 18.42 10.74 10.04
CA LYS A 57 17.57 10.25 8.95
C LYS A 57 16.94 8.91 9.28
N GLN A 58 17.72 7.94 9.80
CA GLN A 58 17.20 6.63 10.19
C GLN A 58 16.12 6.72 11.27
N ILE A 59 16.31 7.56 12.28
CA ILE A 59 15.31 7.75 13.35
C ILE A 59 14.03 8.37 12.77
N ASP A 60 14.15 9.40 11.95
CA ASP A 60 12.99 10.06 11.36
C ASP A 60 12.24 9.15 10.38
N ASP A 61 12.95 8.45 9.50
CA ASP A 61 12.35 7.53 8.52
C ASP A 61 11.64 6.36 9.21
N ASN A 62 12.24 5.73 10.22
CA ASN A 62 11.62 4.62 10.95
C ASN A 62 10.42 5.08 11.78
N ALA A 63 10.48 6.26 12.40
CA ALA A 63 9.35 6.83 13.11
C ALA A 63 8.18 7.15 12.16
N ALA A 64 8.46 7.67 10.96
CA ALA A 64 7.45 7.94 9.94
C ALA A 64 6.83 6.65 9.38
N LEU A 65 7.63 5.61 9.16
CA LEU A 65 7.12 4.28 8.75
C LEU A 65 6.19 3.68 9.81
N THR A 66 6.55 3.79 11.09
CA THR A 66 5.72 3.32 12.20
C THR A 66 4.41 4.11 12.29
N GLU A 67 4.46 5.43 12.09
CA GLU A 67 3.28 6.30 12.03
C GLU A 67 2.34 5.85 10.90
N THR A 68 2.87 5.66 9.69
CA THR A 68 2.09 5.18 8.54
C THR A 68 1.47 3.80 8.79
N LEU A 69 2.22 2.90 9.41
CA LEU A 69 1.73 1.57 9.77
C LEU A 69 0.52 1.64 10.71
N LEU A 70 0.61 2.43 11.77
CA LEU A 70 -0.42 2.55 12.80
C LEU A 70 -1.62 3.38 12.33
N ALA A 71 -1.39 4.47 11.60
CA ALA A 71 -2.45 5.38 11.17
C ALA A 71 -3.25 4.88 9.97
N HIS A 72 -2.61 4.12 9.06
CA HIS A 72 -3.20 3.73 7.78
C HIS A 72 -3.19 2.21 7.57
N THR A 73 -2.01 1.57 7.58
CA THR A 73 -1.89 0.17 7.15
C THR A 73 -2.71 -0.79 8.01
N ILE A 74 -2.67 -0.66 9.33
CA ILE A 74 -3.44 -1.52 10.24
C ILE A 74 -4.94 -1.26 10.13
N PRO A 75 -5.45 0.00 10.21
CA PRO A 75 -6.87 0.27 10.03
C PRO A 75 -7.41 -0.19 8.67
N ASP A 76 -6.66 0.05 7.60
CA ASP A 76 -7.05 -0.35 6.24
C ASP A 76 -7.11 -1.87 6.09
N ALA A 77 -6.12 -2.59 6.65
CA ALA A 77 -6.12 -4.05 6.65
C ALA A 77 -7.30 -4.63 7.45
N VAL A 78 -7.57 -4.09 8.63
CA VAL A 78 -8.72 -4.52 9.44
C VAL A 78 -10.03 -4.20 8.72
N GLY A 79 -10.19 -3.00 8.18
CA GLY A 79 -11.36 -2.61 7.40
C GLY A 79 -11.56 -3.48 6.16
N GLY A 80 -10.48 -3.76 5.44
CA GLY A 80 -10.48 -4.61 4.25
C GLY A 80 -10.85 -6.07 4.51
N ILE A 81 -10.64 -6.58 5.72
CA ILE A 81 -11.01 -7.94 6.13
C ILE A 81 -12.41 -7.96 6.77
N VAL A 82 -12.63 -7.09 7.75
CA VAL A 82 -13.85 -7.12 8.57
C VAL A 82 -15.08 -6.68 7.78
N THR A 83 -14.97 -5.65 6.96
CA THR A 83 -16.11 -5.11 6.19
C THR A 83 -16.73 -6.13 5.24
N PRO A 84 -15.97 -6.84 4.39
CA PRO A 84 -16.55 -7.87 3.52
C PRO A 84 -17.19 -9.03 4.30
N ILE A 85 -16.55 -9.47 5.40
CA ILE A 85 -17.07 -10.55 6.23
C ILE A 85 -18.41 -10.15 6.85
N LEU A 86 -18.50 -8.95 7.42
CA LEU A 86 -19.74 -8.45 8.00
C LEU A 86 -20.81 -8.22 6.94
N ALA A 87 -20.45 -7.66 5.78
CA ALA A 87 -21.40 -7.44 4.69
C ALA A 87 -22.02 -8.76 4.20
N VAL A 88 -21.19 -9.76 3.93
CA VAL A 88 -21.66 -11.09 3.53
C VAL A 88 -22.46 -11.75 4.66
N GLY A 89 -22.00 -11.66 5.91
CA GLY A 89 -22.72 -12.19 7.08
C GLY A 89 -24.11 -11.59 7.24
N LEU A 90 -24.25 -10.27 7.08
CA LEU A 90 -25.55 -9.60 7.10
C LEU A 90 -26.47 -10.08 5.98
N LEU A 91 -25.94 -10.27 4.76
CA LEU A 91 -26.74 -10.80 3.65
C LEU A 91 -27.26 -12.20 3.96
N PHE A 92 -26.48 -13.07 4.61
CA PHE A 92 -26.94 -14.39 5.03
C PHE A 92 -28.04 -14.34 6.12
N VAL A 93 -28.01 -13.32 6.98
CA VAL A 93 -29.06 -13.12 8.00
C VAL A 93 -30.39 -12.71 7.36
N PHE A 94 -30.36 -11.88 6.31
CA PHE A 94 -31.56 -11.44 5.61
C PHE A 94 -32.10 -12.49 4.65
N ASP A 95 -31.24 -13.03 3.79
CA ASP A 95 -31.57 -14.10 2.84
C ASP A 95 -30.30 -14.86 2.44
N TRP A 96 -30.28 -16.17 2.76
CA TRP A 96 -29.13 -17.02 2.46
C TRP A 96 -28.81 -17.11 0.95
N ARG A 97 -29.83 -16.92 0.07
CA ARG A 97 -29.66 -16.91 -1.39
C ARG A 97 -28.87 -15.67 -1.85
N MET A 98 -29.17 -14.52 -1.24
CA MET A 98 -28.42 -13.29 -1.47
C MET A 98 -26.97 -13.43 -0.98
N GLY A 99 -26.78 -14.03 0.19
CA GLY A 99 -25.44 -14.32 0.72
C GLY A 99 -24.61 -15.20 -0.21
N LEU A 100 -25.19 -16.28 -0.76
CA LEU A 100 -24.50 -17.13 -1.73
C LEU A 100 -24.19 -16.41 -3.03
N ALA A 101 -25.12 -15.59 -3.54
CA ALA A 101 -24.91 -14.81 -4.76
C ALA A 101 -23.74 -13.82 -4.62
N CYS A 102 -23.51 -13.27 -3.43
CA CYS A 102 -22.37 -12.40 -3.16
C CYS A 102 -21.06 -13.15 -2.93
N LEU A 103 -21.13 -14.35 -2.34
CA LEU A 103 -19.94 -15.14 -2.04
C LEU A 103 -19.21 -15.58 -3.30
N ILE A 104 -19.92 -15.93 -4.36
CA ILE A 104 -19.35 -16.39 -5.63
C ILE A 104 -18.41 -15.34 -6.25
N PRO A 105 -18.84 -14.10 -6.54
CA PRO A 105 -17.95 -13.09 -7.10
C PRO A 105 -16.81 -12.70 -6.14
N MET A 106 -17.06 -12.73 -4.83
CA MET A 106 -16.02 -12.45 -3.85
C MET A 106 -14.89 -13.49 -3.89
N VAL A 107 -15.24 -14.79 -3.96
CA VAL A 107 -14.24 -15.88 -4.08
C VAL A 107 -13.48 -15.77 -5.40
N ILE A 108 -14.17 -15.53 -6.52
CA ILE A 108 -13.54 -15.36 -7.83
C ILE A 108 -12.58 -14.16 -7.80
N GLY A 109 -13.01 -13.04 -7.23
CA GLY A 109 -12.17 -11.84 -7.07
C GLY A 109 -10.92 -12.13 -6.22
N LEU A 110 -11.08 -12.85 -5.11
CA LEU A 110 -9.95 -13.23 -4.26
C LEU A 110 -8.96 -14.14 -5.00
N VAL A 111 -9.44 -15.12 -5.77
CA VAL A 111 -8.58 -15.99 -6.59
C VAL A 111 -7.82 -15.18 -7.65
N CYS A 112 -8.48 -14.23 -8.32
CA CYS A 112 -7.82 -13.33 -9.27
C CYS A 112 -6.71 -12.52 -8.60
N LEU A 113 -6.97 -11.97 -7.40
CA LEU A 113 -5.99 -11.18 -6.64
C LEU A 113 -4.81 -12.05 -6.19
N MET A 114 -5.08 -13.25 -5.67
CA MET A 114 -4.04 -14.20 -5.27
C MET A 114 -3.17 -14.64 -6.44
N SER A 115 -3.73 -14.77 -7.64
CA SER A 115 -2.95 -15.13 -8.84
C SER A 115 -1.87 -14.12 -9.18
N MET A 116 -2.05 -12.83 -8.83
CA MET A 116 -1.04 -11.79 -9.02
C MET A 116 0.10 -11.89 -7.99
N MET A 117 -0.20 -12.39 -6.79
CA MET A 117 0.73 -12.43 -5.66
C MET A 117 1.46 -13.78 -5.53
N THR A 118 1.16 -14.75 -6.37
CA THR A 118 1.72 -16.11 -6.29
C THR A 118 2.57 -16.46 -7.53
N GLY A 119 3.50 -17.39 -7.35
CA GLY A 119 4.27 -17.97 -8.45
C GLY A 119 5.08 -16.96 -9.25
N THR A 120 4.77 -16.84 -10.54
CA THR A 120 5.46 -15.94 -11.48
C THR A 120 5.22 -14.47 -11.13
N GLY A 121 4.05 -14.12 -10.61
CA GLY A 121 3.69 -12.76 -10.21
C GLY A 121 4.62 -12.21 -9.13
N MET A 122 4.84 -12.97 -8.06
CA MET A 122 5.74 -12.58 -6.98
C MET A 122 7.19 -12.41 -7.47
N LYS A 123 7.69 -13.35 -8.28
CA LYS A 123 9.04 -13.25 -8.85
C LYS A 123 9.21 -12.02 -9.75
N PHE A 124 8.16 -11.66 -10.47
CA PHE A 124 8.18 -10.46 -11.33
C PHE A 124 8.13 -9.19 -10.48
N PHE A 125 7.32 -9.18 -9.44
CA PHE A 125 7.24 -8.08 -8.47
C PHE A 125 8.59 -7.83 -7.78
N GLU A 126 9.29 -8.89 -7.33
CA GLU A 126 10.64 -8.76 -6.76
C GLU A 126 11.64 -8.15 -7.74
N LYS A 127 11.60 -8.56 -9.01
CA LYS A 127 12.48 -7.96 -10.04
C LYS A 127 12.18 -6.48 -10.25
N TYR A 128 10.89 -6.13 -10.28
CA TYR A 128 10.45 -4.74 -10.40
C TYR A 128 10.92 -3.90 -9.20
N GLN A 129 10.79 -4.40 -7.98
CA GLN A 129 11.26 -3.72 -6.77
C GLN A 129 12.77 -3.52 -6.76
N ARG A 130 13.55 -4.56 -7.10
CA ARG A 130 15.02 -4.46 -7.21
C ARG A 130 15.44 -3.46 -8.28
N ALA A 131 14.71 -3.35 -9.38
CA ALA A 131 14.98 -2.33 -10.39
C ALA A 131 14.68 -0.92 -9.88
N GLY A 132 13.65 -0.75 -9.03
CA GLY A 132 13.36 0.52 -8.34
C GLY A 132 14.46 0.93 -7.36
N GLU A 133 15.00 -0.02 -6.60
CA GLU A 133 16.15 0.23 -5.72
C GLU A 133 17.39 0.64 -6.51
N ARG A 134 17.65 -0.08 -7.62
CA ARG A 134 18.78 0.22 -8.50
C ARG A 134 18.70 1.61 -9.12
N ILE A 135 17.54 2.02 -9.65
CA ILE A 135 17.38 3.36 -10.21
C ILE A 135 17.58 4.45 -9.15
N SER A 136 17.14 4.21 -7.91
CA SER A 136 17.34 5.15 -6.80
C SER A 136 18.83 5.27 -6.42
N ALA A 137 19.57 4.17 -6.42
CA ALA A 137 21.00 4.16 -6.17
C ALA A 137 21.78 4.90 -7.26
N GLU A 138 21.52 4.57 -8.52
CA GLU A 138 22.16 5.20 -9.69
C GLU A 138 21.81 6.71 -9.79
N ALA A 139 20.56 7.09 -9.46
CA ALA A 139 20.16 8.49 -9.41
C ALA A 139 20.94 9.27 -8.33
N THR A 140 21.14 8.66 -7.17
CA THR A 140 21.94 9.27 -6.09
C THR A 140 23.38 9.48 -6.50
N GLU A 141 23.97 8.49 -7.17
CA GLU A 141 25.34 8.56 -7.70
C GLU A 141 25.45 9.62 -8.80
N TYR A 142 24.47 9.67 -9.70
CA TYR A 142 24.38 10.70 -10.73
C TYR A 142 24.35 12.11 -10.11
N VAL A 143 23.50 12.37 -9.11
CA VAL A 143 23.39 13.66 -8.44
C VAL A 143 24.73 14.07 -7.78
N ARG A 144 25.40 13.12 -7.14
CA ARG A 144 26.74 13.34 -6.57
C ARG A 144 27.78 13.67 -7.64
N GLY A 145 27.65 13.15 -8.84
CA GLY A 145 28.53 13.40 -9.96
C GLY A 145 28.24 14.69 -10.74
N ILE A 146 27.11 15.38 -10.50
CA ILE A 146 26.72 16.61 -11.23
C ILE A 146 27.83 17.66 -11.32
N PRO A 147 28.59 17.98 -10.23
CA PRO A 147 29.68 18.95 -10.32
C PRO A 147 30.73 18.58 -11.38
N VAL A 148 31.08 17.28 -11.45
CA VAL A 148 32.03 16.76 -12.44
C VAL A 148 31.44 16.85 -13.85
N VAL A 149 30.17 16.48 -14.02
CA VAL A 149 29.45 16.58 -15.30
C VAL A 149 29.42 18.01 -15.81
N LYS A 150 29.20 19.00 -14.92
CA LYS A 150 29.16 20.42 -15.26
C LYS A 150 30.51 20.94 -15.72
N VAL A 151 31.58 20.53 -15.06
CA VAL A 151 32.95 20.94 -15.40
C VAL A 151 33.36 20.38 -16.78
N PHE A 152 33.03 19.13 -17.06
CA PHE A 152 33.40 18.43 -18.30
C PHE A 152 32.35 18.53 -19.41
N GLN A 153 31.25 19.29 -19.23
CA GLN A 153 30.16 19.47 -20.18
C GLN A 153 29.56 18.14 -20.68
N GLN A 154 29.52 17.14 -19.79
CA GLN A 154 28.96 15.83 -20.08
C GLN A 154 27.41 15.85 -19.95
N THR A 155 26.74 14.91 -20.63
CA THR A 155 25.27 14.77 -20.58
C THR A 155 24.83 13.57 -19.76
N VAL A 156 23.52 13.43 -19.51
CA VAL A 156 22.93 12.25 -18.84
C VAL A 156 23.35 10.93 -19.52
N TYR A 157 23.53 10.94 -20.83
CA TYR A 157 24.00 9.77 -21.60
C TYR A 157 25.45 9.38 -21.29
N SER A 158 26.25 10.27 -20.70
CA SER A 158 27.60 9.94 -20.23
C SER A 158 27.57 9.00 -19.02
N PHE A 159 26.48 9.00 -18.27
CA PHE A 159 26.19 8.05 -17.19
C PHE A 159 25.41 6.87 -17.75
N LYS A 160 26.07 5.99 -18.50
CA LYS A 160 25.48 4.82 -19.14
C LYS A 160 24.76 3.89 -18.16
N SER A 161 25.25 3.77 -16.91
CA SER A 161 24.67 2.96 -15.85
C SER A 161 23.30 3.47 -15.44
N PHE A 162 23.17 4.78 -15.21
CA PHE A 162 21.89 5.39 -14.82
C PHE A 162 20.86 5.31 -15.95
N HIS A 163 21.25 5.58 -17.19
CA HIS A 163 20.38 5.42 -18.36
C HIS A 163 19.92 3.98 -18.54
N ALA A 164 20.83 3.01 -18.39
CA ALA A 164 20.47 1.59 -18.44
C ALA A 164 19.52 1.16 -17.31
N ALA A 165 19.70 1.72 -16.09
CA ALA A 165 18.79 1.49 -14.98
C ALA A 165 17.39 2.03 -15.26
N ILE A 166 17.26 3.22 -15.86
CA ILE A 166 15.97 3.81 -16.27
C ILE A 166 15.26 2.90 -17.27
N LEU A 167 15.96 2.44 -18.30
CA LEU A 167 15.38 1.57 -19.33
C LEU A 167 14.95 0.22 -18.73
N SER A 168 15.80 -0.39 -17.89
CA SER A 168 15.48 -1.64 -17.20
C SER A 168 14.26 -1.51 -16.30
N TYR A 169 14.16 -0.41 -15.54
CA TYR A 169 13.01 -0.13 -14.70
C TYR A 169 11.73 0.05 -15.53
N ARG A 170 11.80 0.83 -16.62
CA ARG A 170 10.67 1.03 -17.54
C ARG A 170 10.15 -0.30 -18.08
N ASP A 171 11.05 -1.17 -18.55
CA ASP A 171 10.68 -2.45 -19.16
C ASP A 171 10.07 -3.41 -18.14
N LEU A 172 10.63 -3.47 -16.93
CA LEU A 172 10.08 -4.25 -15.83
C LEU A 172 8.75 -3.67 -15.30
N ALA A 173 8.63 -2.35 -15.17
CA ALA A 173 7.39 -1.70 -14.76
C ALA A 173 6.26 -1.95 -15.76
N SER A 174 6.52 -1.75 -17.05
CA SER A 174 5.53 -2.00 -18.09
C SER A 174 5.17 -3.48 -18.20
N GLY A 175 6.15 -4.38 -18.12
CA GLY A 175 5.94 -5.82 -18.11
C GLY A 175 5.08 -6.28 -16.92
N TYR A 176 5.35 -5.77 -15.70
CA TYR A 176 4.55 -6.05 -14.53
C TYR A 176 3.11 -5.53 -14.68
N ALA A 177 2.94 -4.30 -15.14
CA ALA A 177 1.63 -3.71 -15.39
C ALA A 177 0.80 -4.53 -16.41
N MET A 178 1.44 -4.99 -17.49
CA MET A 178 0.77 -5.83 -18.50
C MET A 178 0.41 -7.21 -17.97
N MET A 179 1.24 -7.80 -17.13
CA MET A 179 0.96 -9.09 -16.49
C MET A 179 -0.22 -8.98 -15.51
N CYS A 180 -0.28 -7.90 -14.72
CA CYS A 180 -1.36 -7.66 -13.76
C CYS A 180 -2.67 -7.23 -14.41
N ARG A 181 -2.63 -6.76 -15.66
CA ARG A 181 -3.78 -6.17 -16.36
C ARG A 181 -5.01 -7.08 -16.38
N MET A 182 -4.86 -8.32 -16.81
CA MET A 182 -6.00 -9.25 -16.94
C MET A 182 -6.57 -9.67 -15.59
N PRO A 183 -5.77 -10.17 -14.62
CA PRO A 183 -6.29 -10.54 -13.31
C PRO A 183 -6.95 -9.35 -12.59
N TYR A 184 -6.35 -8.17 -12.65
CA TYR A 184 -6.89 -6.97 -12.03
C TYR A 184 -8.19 -6.48 -12.69
N THR A 185 -8.26 -6.53 -14.02
CA THR A 185 -9.50 -6.19 -14.75
C THR A 185 -10.62 -7.17 -14.41
N LEU A 186 -10.34 -8.47 -14.38
CA LEU A 186 -11.31 -9.49 -13.98
C LEU A 186 -11.77 -9.26 -12.53
N PHE A 187 -10.85 -9.04 -11.60
CA PHE A 187 -11.17 -8.69 -10.21
C PHE A 187 -12.14 -7.51 -10.14
N THR A 188 -11.80 -6.41 -10.81
CA THR A 188 -12.62 -5.19 -10.79
C THR A 188 -14.00 -5.41 -11.42
N VAL A 189 -14.07 -6.08 -12.56
CA VAL A 189 -15.34 -6.38 -13.25
C VAL A 189 -16.23 -7.29 -12.40
N VAL A 190 -15.67 -8.36 -11.83
CA VAL A 190 -16.42 -9.33 -11.03
C VAL A 190 -16.98 -8.68 -9.75
N LEU A 191 -16.19 -7.85 -9.06
CA LEU A 191 -16.67 -7.15 -7.87
C LEU A 191 -17.76 -6.12 -8.21
N ASN A 192 -17.60 -5.37 -9.29
CA ASN A 192 -18.63 -4.40 -9.70
C ASN A 192 -19.89 -5.09 -10.27
N ALA A 193 -19.75 -6.23 -10.92
CA ALA A 193 -20.87 -7.05 -11.40
C ALA A 193 -21.72 -7.62 -10.26
N MET A 194 -21.23 -7.65 -9.01
CA MET A 194 -21.99 -8.09 -7.85
C MET A 194 -23.33 -7.34 -7.71
N PHE A 195 -23.33 -6.01 -7.93
CA PHE A 195 -24.57 -5.22 -7.91
C PHE A 195 -25.54 -5.61 -9.04
N LEU A 196 -25.03 -5.95 -10.23
CA LEU A 196 -25.83 -6.40 -11.35
C LEU A 196 -26.49 -7.77 -11.11
N LEU A 197 -25.90 -8.61 -10.26
CA LEU A 197 -26.45 -9.89 -9.84
C LEU A 197 -27.47 -9.73 -8.71
N LEU A 198 -27.20 -8.87 -7.74
CA LEU A 198 -28.06 -8.68 -6.58
C LEU A 198 -29.40 -7.99 -6.91
N MET A 199 -29.40 -7.02 -7.83
CA MET A 199 -30.64 -6.33 -8.19
C MET A 199 -31.69 -7.25 -8.81
N PRO A 200 -31.43 -8.02 -9.90
CA PRO A 200 -32.43 -8.90 -10.46
C PRO A 200 -32.81 -10.04 -9.51
N LEU A 201 -31.85 -10.57 -8.76
CA LEU A 201 -32.13 -11.61 -7.77
C LEU A 201 -33.07 -11.10 -6.68
N GLY A 202 -32.82 -9.88 -6.16
CA GLY A 202 -33.71 -9.23 -5.20
C GLY A 202 -35.11 -8.99 -5.74
N MET A 203 -35.23 -8.54 -7.00
CA MET A 203 -36.53 -8.37 -7.67
C MET A 203 -37.30 -9.66 -7.81
N VAL A 204 -36.63 -10.78 -8.17
CA VAL A 204 -37.28 -12.09 -8.28
C VAL A 204 -37.72 -12.61 -6.92
N LEU A 205 -36.90 -12.42 -5.89
CA LEU A 205 -37.24 -12.87 -4.54
C LEU A 205 -38.39 -12.08 -3.91
N VAL A 206 -38.45 -10.77 -4.14
CA VAL A 206 -39.54 -9.91 -3.65
C VAL A 206 -40.81 -10.06 -4.50
N GLY A 207 -40.68 -10.24 -5.83
CA GLY A 207 -41.83 -10.42 -6.73
C GLY A 207 -42.43 -11.84 -6.74
N GLY A 208 -41.72 -12.82 -6.15
CA GLY A 208 -42.18 -14.21 -6.02
C GLY A 208 -42.73 -14.57 -4.63
N ALA A 209 -42.79 -13.61 -3.72
CA ALA A 209 -43.41 -13.69 -2.41
C ALA A 209 -44.76 -12.96 -2.43
#